data_b671104e860c1cc1ec23193b27f13fe6
#
_entry.id   b671104e860c1cc1ec23193b27f13fe6
#
_cell.length_a   1.000
_cell.length_b   1.000
_cell.length_c   1.000
_cell.angle_alpha   90.00
_cell.angle_beta   90.00
_cell.angle_gamma   90.00
#
_symmetry.space_group_name_H-M   'P 1'
#
loop_
_entity.id
_entity.type
_entity.pdbx_description
1 polymer ?
#
loop_
_entity_poly.entity_id
_entity_poly.type
_entity_poly.pdbx_seq_one_letter_code
_entity_poly.pdbx_strand_id
1 'polypeptide(L)'
;MKRILLVIAIIAGLVSCRVDNGHSHQPSAVSHQHSEVCNHDHDHDHSHQHSAVSHQHSEDCNHDHNHDAHSHEGHNHDHDHSHQPTAHSHDHGDGAINFPVDQQKKIDFEVVEVVTEPLYQVIRTSAQIVPSQESEKILTATTSGIVTFTNKDLVPGLDVKSGQVLFSIDNEDMADDNLSTRREEVEAEYEKAKLDYERKQALAEDKIISESDLIDAKTEYLKAKKHYDNMLKNFPEGKTLHRASITGSISGILVPNNSYVEAGQAIMTLAQNNKLYLRADVQSKYYPVLKDIKTANVRTNDGIVYTINDLGGRLLSYGKTTDINNPLIPVTFEVKNNGNLIPGSFVEIFITAESDKMGVMLPNSAIVEEMGIYCVFVQTCVDSFEKRIITKGVTDGSKTQILKGVKAGERVVSKGAVNVKLAQGSAALDPHAGHVH
;
A
#
# COMPACT_ATOMS: atom_id res chain seq x y z
N MET A 1 -39.60 40.06 -12.77
CA MET A 1 -39.51 41.55 -12.94
C MET A 1 -38.56 42.08 -11.88
N LYS A 2 -37.70 42.99 -12.26
CA LYS A 2 -36.72 43.83 -11.55
C LYS A 2 -35.33 43.17 -11.34
N ARG A 3 -34.45 43.51 -12.28
CA ARG A 3 -33.02 43.51 -12.26
C ARG A 3 -32.49 44.52 -11.26
N ILE A 4 -31.51 44.20 -10.44
CA ILE A 4 -30.65 45.19 -9.78
C ILE A 4 -29.21 44.89 -10.17
N LEU A 5 -28.67 45.80 -10.99
CA LEU A 5 -27.22 45.93 -11.27
C LEU A 5 -26.57 46.61 -10.05
N LEU A 6 -25.46 46.04 -9.59
CA LEU A 6 -24.54 46.74 -8.69
C LEU A 6 -23.18 46.89 -9.37
N VAL A 7 -22.87 48.12 -9.66
CA VAL A 7 -21.59 48.61 -10.22
C VAL A 7 -20.62 48.74 -9.05
N ILE A 8 -19.46 48.11 -9.10
CA ILE A 8 -18.35 48.38 -8.16
C ILE A 8 -17.20 49.03 -8.95
N ALA A 9 -16.91 50.23 -8.54
CA ALA A 9 -15.87 51.09 -9.10
C ALA A 9 -14.44 50.64 -8.63
N ILE A 10 -13.56 50.63 -9.57
CA ILE A 10 -12.09 50.43 -9.38
C ILE A 10 -11.47 51.76 -8.93
N ILE A 11 -10.82 51.76 -7.78
CA ILE A 11 -9.92 52.88 -7.39
C ILE A 11 -8.49 52.34 -7.44
N ALA A 12 -7.75 52.79 -8.46
CA ALA A 12 -6.30 52.62 -8.56
C ALA A 12 -5.62 53.73 -7.72
N GLY A 13 -4.86 53.31 -6.72
CA GLY A 13 -3.99 54.19 -5.96
C GLY A 13 -2.52 53.93 -6.30
N LEU A 14 -1.96 54.80 -7.14
CA LEU A 14 -0.52 54.93 -7.37
C LEU A 14 0.10 55.68 -6.20
N VAL A 15 1.03 55.06 -5.49
CA VAL A 15 2.00 55.79 -4.65
C VAL A 15 3.39 55.48 -5.14
N SER A 16 3.99 56.47 -5.75
CA SER A 16 5.39 56.59 -6.10
C SER A 16 6.13 57.15 -4.88
N CYS A 17 7.19 56.50 -4.43
CA CYS A 17 8.23 57.13 -3.63
C CYS A 17 9.61 56.72 -4.13
N ARG A 18 10.41 57.75 -4.22
CA ARG A 18 11.69 57.94 -4.88
C ARG A 18 12.85 57.52 -3.96
N VAL A 19 13.81 56.91 -4.54
CA VAL A 19 15.26 56.78 -4.34
C VAL A 19 15.88 57.72 -3.29
N ASP A 20 16.72 57.15 -2.41
CA ASP A 20 18.04 57.74 -2.13
C ASP A 20 19.09 56.69 -1.74
N ASN A 21 20.32 57.08 -2.10
CA ASN A 21 21.60 56.42 -2.23
C ASN A 21 22.25 55.83 -0.97
N GLY A 22 23.04 54.77 -1.17
CA GLY A 22 24.41 54.69 -0.70
C GLY A 22 24.67 53.81 0.52
N HIS A 23 25.23 52.65 0.29
CA HIS A 23 26.55 52.23 0.76
C HIS A 23 26.88 50.81 0.36
N SER A 24 27.96 50.70 -0.38
CA SER A 24 28.64 49.45 -0.75
C SER A 24 29.33 48.82 0.46
N HIS A 25 29.01 47.55 0.75
CA HIS A 25 29.94 46.68 1.46
C HIS A 25 30.02 45.34 0.74
N GLN A 26 31.14 45.12 0.07
CA GLN A 26 31.60 43.82 -0.37
C GLN A 26 32.03 43.00 0.85
N PRO A 27 31.71 41.72 0.93
CA PRO A 27 32.50 40.76 1.69
C PRO A 27 33.47 40.03 0.74
N SER A 28 34.72 40.16 1.13
CA SER A 28 35.89 39.52 0.54
C SER A 28 35.77 38.00 0.50
N ALA A 29 36.07 37.43 -0.66
CA ALA A 29 36.35 36.04 -0.81
C ALA A 29 37.65 35.65 -0.10
N VAL A 30 37.59 34.74 0.85
CA VAL A 30 38.78 34.05 1.39
C VAL A 30 38.78 32.64 0.78
N SER A 31 39.68 32.47 -0.16
CA SER A 31 40.10 31.19 -0.70
C SER A 31 41.01 30.50 0.30
N HIS A 32 40.62 29.34 0.81
CA HIS A 32 41.58 28.43 1.42
C HIS A 32 41.77 27.23 0.48
N GLN A 33 42.92 27.24 -0.16
CA GLN A 33 43.54 26.05 -0.75
C GLN A 33 44.10 25.18 0.38
N HIS A 34 43.65 23.96 0.50
CA HIS A 34 44.44 22.90 1.14
C HIS A 34 44.68 21.82 0.11
N SER A 35 45.91 21.80 -0.34
CA SER A 35 46.56 20.68 -0.97
C SER A 35 47.13 19.81 0.14
N GLU A 36 46.68 18.58 0.26
CA GLU A 36 47.48 17.51 0.82
C GLU A 36 47.22 16.22 0.06
N VAL A 37 48.24 15.79 -0.62
CA VAL A 37 48.45 14.51 -1.28
C VAL A 37 48.76 13.51 -0.18
N CYS A 38 47.96 12.47 -0.06
CA CYS A 38 48.37 11.24 0.61
C CYS A 38 48.12 10.07 -0.32
N ASN A 39 49.23 9.66 -0.96
CA ASN A 39 49.41 8.34 -1.57
C ASN A 39 49.43 7.29 -0.45
N HIS A 40 48.57 6.30 -0.54
CA HIS A 40 48.81 5.00 0.07
C HIS A 40 48.44 3.92 -0.98
N ASP A 41 49.52 3.50 -1.64
CA ASP A 41 49.58 2.23 -2.36
C ASP A 41 49.54 1.10 -1.33
N HIS A 42 48.60 0.21 -1.45
CA HIS A 42 48.70 -1.16 -0.89
C HIS A 42 48.36 -2.14 -2.01
N ASP A 43 49.42 -2.51 -2.70
CA ASP A 43 49.52 -3.73 -3.50
C ASP A 43 49.37 -4.95 -2.57
N HIS A 44 48.35 -5.75 -2.75
CA HIS A 44 48.33 -7.14 -2.33
C HIS A 44 48.06 -8.03 -3.55
N ASP A 45 49.16 -8.38 -4.17
CA ASP A 45 49.28 -9.42 -5.18
C ASP A 45 49.18 -10.80 -4.49
N HIS A 46 48.12 -11.55 -4.77
CA HIS A 46 48.02 -12.98 -4.48
C HIS A 46 47.77 -13.74 -5.78
N SER A 47 48.87 -13.97 -6.47
CA SER A 47 48.97 -14.94 -7.55
C SER A 47 48.88 -16.36 -7.00
N HIS A 48 47.78 -17.07 -7.21
CA HIS A 48 47.69 -18.51 -7.09
C HIS A 48 47.88 -19.14 -8.47
N GLN A 49 49.11 -19.63 -8.71
CA GLN A 49 49.43 -20.53 -9.80
C GLN A 49 48.80 -21.89 -9.53
N HIS A 50 47.85 -22.30 -10.33
CA HIS A 50 47.49 -23.72 -10.46
C HIS A 50 48.22 -24.31 -11.63
N SER A 51 49.19 -25.19 -11.28
CA SER A 51 49.94 -26.01 -12.21
C SER A 51 49.03 -27.04 -12.88
N ALA A 52 48.95 -26.99 -14.19
CA ALA A 52 48.34 -28.02 -15.02
C ALA A 52 49.31 -29.22 -15.06
N VAL A 53 48.88 -30.36 -14.53
CA VAL A 53 49.55 -31.64 -14.72
C VAL A 53 48.86 -32.35 -15.87
N SER A 54 49.55 -32.39 -16.99
CA SER A 54 49.21 -33.19 -18.15
C SER A 54 49.62 -34.64 -17.89
N HIS A 55 48.68 -35.57 -17.87
CA HIS A 55 48.96 -36.99 -18.00
C HIS A 55 48.63 -37.44 -19.41
N GLN A 56 49.69 -37.76 -20.14
CA GLN A 56 49.66 -38.57 -21.35
C GLN A 56 49.51 -40.05 -20.94
N HIS A 57 48.52 -40.74 -21.44
CA HIS A 57 48.49 -42.18 -21.48
C HIS A 57 48.53 -42.64 -22.94
N SER A 58 49.59 -43.35 -23.16
CA SER A 58 49.94 -44.10 -24.35
C SER A 58 48.98 -45.26 -24.61
N GLU A 59 48.88 -45.55 -25.87
CA GLU A 59 48.15 -46.62 -26.53
C GLU A 59 48.66 -48.01 -26.17
N ASP A 60 47.84 -48.98 -26.55
CA ASP A 60 48.11 -50.43 -26.69
C ASP A 60 47.81 -51.33 -25.49
N CYS A 61 46.68 -52.04 -25.59
CA CYS A 61 46.56 -53.46 -25.33
C CYS A 61 45.35 -54.07 -26.03
N ASN A 62 45.60 -54.72 -27.12
CA ASN A 62 44.77 -55.67 -27.85
C ASN A 62 44.59 -56.94 -27.02
N HIS A 63 43.43 -57.39 -26.68
CA HIS A 63 43.16 -58.77 -26.26
C HIS A 63 41.89 -59.27 -26.92
N ASP A 64 42.14 -60.10 -27.94
CA ASP A 64 41.14 -61.05 -28.49
C ASP A 64 40.89 -62.18 -27.47
N HIS A 65 39.62 -62.35 -27.13
CA HIS A 65 39.12 -63.61 -26.56
C HIS A 65 37.88 -64.08 -27.32
N ASN A 66 38.17 -65.05 -28.14
CA ASN A 66 37.23 -65.98 -28.77
C ASN A 66 36.71 -66.93 -27.71
N HIS A 67 35.39 -67.05 -27.51
CA HIS A 67 34.78 -68.14 -26.80
C HIS A 67 33.56 -68.64 -27.54
N ASP A 68 33.62 -69.95 -27.73
CA ASP A 68 32.79 -70.85 -28.48
C ASP A 68 31.32 -70.92 -28.05
N ALA A 69 30.53 -71.22 -29.03
CA ALA A 69 29.13 -71.55 -28.94
C ALA A 69 28.88 -72.84 -28.13
N HIS A 70 28.02 -72.74 -27.13
CA HIS A 70 27.31 -73.92 -26.59
C HIS A 70 25.81 -73.81 -26.81
N SER A 71 25.32 -74.67 -27.68
CA SER A 71 23.91 -75.02 -27.88
C SER A 71 23.39 -75.83 -26.72
N HIS A 72 22.29 -75.41 -26.10
CA HIS A 72 21.43 -76.25 -25.28
C HIS A 72 20.00 -76.24 -25.81
N GLU A 73 19.59 -77.46 -26.15
CA GLU A 73 18.25 -77.85 -26.55
C GLU A 73 17.24 -77.73 -25.38
N GLY A 74 16.11 -77.31 -25.69
CA GLY A 74 14.72 -77.48 -25.31
C GLY A 74 14.35 -77.99 -23.91
N HIS A 75 13.58 -77.19 -23.23
CA HIS A 75 12.46 -77.64 -22.39
C HIS A 75 11.24 -76.76 -22.60
N ASN A 76 10.21 -77.35 -23.19
CA ASN A 76 8.82 -76.87 -23.27
C ASN A 76 8.21 -76.96 -21.86
N HIS A 77 7.76 -75.83 -21.33
CA HIS A 77 6.72 -75.80 -20.30
C HIS A 77 5.64 -74.79 -20.72
N ASP A 78 4.54 -75.36 -21.23
CA ASP A 78 3.27 -74.70 -21.38
C ASP A 78 2.70 -74.36 -20.00
N HIS A 79 2.61 -73.00 -19.68
CA HIS A 79 1.69 -72.51 -18.70
C HIS A 79 0.93 -71.32 -19.31
N ASP A 80 -0.31 -71.71 -19.71
CA ASP A 80 -1.37 -70.79 -20.09
C ASP A 80 -1.82 -70.03 -18.85
N HIS A 81 -1.52 -68.72 -18.77
CA HIS A 81 -2.13 -67.76 -17.91
C HIS A 81 -2.48 -66.52 -18.71
N SER A 82 -3.66 -66.55 -19.28
CA SER A 82 -4.35 -65.41 -19.86
C SER A 82 -4.72 -64.39 -18.77
N HIS A 83 -3.89 -63.41 -18.53
CA HIS A 83 -4.26 -62.12 -17.95
C HIS A 83 -3.70 -61.02 -18.86
N GLN A 84 -4.56 -60.55 -19.75
CA GLN A 84 -4.31 -59.25 -20.42
C GLN A 84 -4.70 -58.12 -19.45
N PRO A 85 -3.75 -57.30 -19.02
CA PRO A 85 -4.02 -55.91 -18.74
C PRO A 85 -3.82 -55.18 -20.06
N THR A 86 -4.90 -54.71 -20.65
CA THR A 86 -4.82 -53.70 -21.72
C THR A 86 -4.21 -52.43 -21.17
N ALA A 87 -2.89 -52.39 -21.11
CA ALA A 87 -2.16 -51.13 -20.99
C ALA A 87 -2.28 -50.44 -22.35
N HIS A 88 -3.16 -49.48 -22.46
CA HIS A 88 -3.12 -48.52 -23.55
C HIS A 88 -1.80 -47.75 -23.39
N SER A 89 -0.75 -48.23 -24.03
CA SER A 89 0.46 -47.43 -24.23
C SER A 89 0.12 -46.32 -25.23
N HIS A 90 -0.24 -45.17 -24.73
CA HIS A 90 -0.21 -43.99 -25.52
C HIS A 90 1.24 -43.73 -25.87
N ASP A 91 1.59 -43.79 -27.14
CA ASP A 91 2.90 -43.35 -27.66
C ASP A 91 3.05 -41.87 -27.36
N HIS A 92 3.71 -41.57 -26.23
CA HIS A 92 4.07 -40.23 -25.85
C HIS A 92 5.35 -39.85 -26.62
N GLY A 93 5.21 -38.97 -27.59
CA GLY A 93 6.35 -38.44 -28.36
C GLY A 93 7.50 -38.00 -27.46
N ASP A 94 8.73 -38.16 -27.95
CA ASP A 94 9.96 -37.79 -27.27
C ASP A 94 9.86 -36.36 -26.71
N GLY A 95 9.86 -36.21 -25.35
CA GLY A 95 9.76 -34.93 -24.65
C GLY A 95 8.46 -34.67 -23.88
N ALA A 96 7.48 -35.57 -23.90
CA ALA A 96 6.26 -35.44 -23.11
C ALA A 96 6.54 -35.67 -21.61
N ILE A 97 6.04 -34.78 -20.78
CA ILE A 97 6.15 -34.86 -19.32
C ILE A 97 4.91 -35.55 -18.79
N ASN A 98 5.10 -36.70 -18.14
CA ASN A 98 4.01 -37.41 -17.48
C ASN A 98 3.80 -36.83 -16.08
N PHE A 99 2.55 -36.33 -15.82
CA PHE A 99 2.12 -35.83 -14.53
C PHE A 99 0.75 -36.43 -14.20
N PRO A 100 0.71 -37.56 -13.51
CA PRO A 100 -0.52 -38.36 -13.30
C PRO A 100 -1.61 -37.58 -12.58
N VAL A 101 -2.87 -37.89 -12.91
CA VAL A 101 -4.07 -37.27 -12.33
C VAL A 101 -4.10 -37.34 -10.80
N ASP A 102 -3.59 -38.42 -10.21
CA ASP A 102 -3.52 -38.57 -8.76
C ASP A 102 -2.50 -37.59 -8.10
N GLN A 103 -1.47 -37.16 -8.81
CA GLN A 103 -0.57 -36.13 -8.38
C GLN A 103 -1.21 -34.72 -8.57
N GLN A 104 -1.93 -34.52 -9.68
CA GLN A 104 -2.66 -33.29 -9.94
C GLN A 104 -3.67 -32.98 -8.83
N LYS A 105 -4.39 -33.98 -8.33
CA LYS A 105 -5.40 -33.87 -7.26
C LYS A 105 -4.80 -33.50 -5.87
N LYS A 106 -3.52 -33.71 -5.67
CA LYS A 106 -2.84 -33.44 -4.38
C LYS A 106 -2.37 -31.99 -4.21
N ILE A 107 -2.46 -31.21 -5.26
CA ILE A 107 -1.99 -29.81 -5.31
C ILE A 107 -3.09 -28.91 -5.89
N ASP A 108 -2.93 -27.59 -5.77
CA ASP A 108 -3.75 -26.62 -6.51
C ASP A 108 -3.32 -26.64 -7.99
N PHE A 109 -3.95 -27.50 -8.77
CA PHE A 109 -3.65 -27.74 -10.17
C PHE A 109 -4.81 -27.29 -11.05
N GLU A 110 -4.52 -26.43 -12.01
CA GLU A 110 -5.51 -25.90 -12.93
C GLU A 110 -4.95 -25.81 -14.35
N VAL A 111 -5.76 -26.17 -15.31
CA VAL A 111 -5.48 -26.02 -16.73
C VAL A 111 -6.53 -25.11 -17.35
N VAL A 112 -6.11 -24.09 -18.07
CA VAL A 112 -6.99 -23.13 -18.75
C VAL A 112 -6.84 -23.24 -20.25
N GLU A 113 -7.94 -23.02 -20.96
CA GLU A 113 -7.91 -22.86 -22.41
C GLU A 113 -7.36 -21.47 -22.77
N VAL A 114 -6.45 -21.43 -23.69
CA VAL A 114 -5.87 -20.20 -24.21
C VAL A 114 -6.87 -19.50 -25.13
N VAL A 115 -7.32 -18.34 -24.70
CA VAL A 115 -8.23 -17.51 -25.48
C VAL A 115 -7.54 -16.24 -25.93
N THR A 116 -8.02 -15.69 -27.04
CA THR A 116 -7.61 -14.36 -27.49
C THR A 116 -8.50 -13.33 -26.80
N GLU A 117 -7.89 -12.42 -26.03
CA GLU A 117 -8.61 -11.36 -25.31
C GLU A 117 -8.09 -9.97 -25.73
N PRO A 118 -8.87 -8.90 -25.48
CA PRO A 118 -8.40 -7.54 -25.73
C PRO A 118 -7.11 -7.27 -24.96
N LEU A 119 -6.12 -6.72 -25.64
CA LEU A 119 -4.89 -6.27 -25.03
C LEU A 119 -5.08 -4.85 -24.49
N TYR A 120 -4.38 -4.55 -23.41
CA TYR A 120 -4.29 -3.20 -22.89
C TYR A 120 -2.93 -2.60 -23.16
N GLN A 121 -2.89 -1.28 -23.34
CA GLN A 121 -1.63 -0.57 -23.24
C GLN A 121 -1.33 -0.42 -21.75
N VAL A 122 -0.24 -1.02 -21.30
CA VAL A 122 0.14 -1.01 -19.88
C VAL A 122 1.23 0.02 -19.64
N ILE A 123 1.00 0.89 -18.67
CA ILE A 123 1.98 1.83 -18.14
C ILE A 123 2.41 1.31 -16.77
N ARG A 124 3.64 0.80 -16.68
CA ARG A 124 4.24 0.32 -15.45
C ARG A 124 5.01 1.46 -14.79
N THR A 125 4.69 1.76 -13.54
CA THR A 125 5.34 2.78 -12.73
C THR A 125 5.20 2.46 -11.24
N SER A 126 5.73 3.35 -10.37
CA SER A 126 5.50 3.29 -8.93
C SER A 126 4.40 4.26 -8.54
N ALA A 127 3.62 3.90 -7.53
CA ALA A 127 2.65 4.79 -6.92
C ALA A 127 2.96 4.97 -5.43
N GLN A 128 2.91 6.20 -4.95
CA GLN A 128 2.95 6.50 -3.54
C GLN A 128 1.56 6.34 -2.94
N ILE A 129 1.48 5.67 -1.79
CA ILE A 129 0.26 5.55 -1.01
C ILE A 129 0.14 6.79 -0.13
N VAL A 130 -0.88 7.60 -0.36
CA VAL A 130 -1.11 8.86 0.36
C VAL A 130 -2.47 8.78 1.08
N PRO A 131 -2.57 9.22 2.34
CA PRO A 131 -3.86 9.33 3.00
C PRO A 131 -4.79 10.29 2.24
N SER A 132 -6.10 10.04 2.27
CA SER A 132 -7.04 11.03 1.73
C SER A 132 -7.07 12.26 2.65
N GLN A 133 -7.30 13.45 2.10
CA GLN A 133 -7.36 14.70 2.89
C GLN A 133 -8.45 14.66 3.97
N GLU A 134 -9.53 13.91 3.74
CA GLU A 134 -10.60 13.70 4.72
C GLU A 134 -10.20 12.74 5.85
N SER A 135 -9.14 11.96 5.66
CA SER A 135 -8.68 10.94 6.59
C SER A 135 -7.77 11.48 7.68
N GLU A 136 -7.29 12.72 7.56
CA GLU A 136 -6.46 13.36 8.58
C GLU A 136 -7.23 14.44 9.33
N LYS A 137 -7.08 14.43 10.65
CA LYS A 137 -7.67 15.44 11.54
C LYS A 137 -6.59 15.96 12.48
N ILE A 138 -6.38 17.27 12.42
CA ILE A 138 -5.48 17.96 13.34
C ILE A 138 -6.31 18.37 14.55
N LEU A 139 -5.86 17.95 15.73
CA LEU A 139 -6.39 18.42 17.01
C LEU A 139 -5.59 19.64 17.43
N THR A 140 -6.29 20.76 17.61
CA THR A 140 -5.72 22.03 18.03
C THR A 140 -6.15 22.35 19.46
N ALA A 141 -5.34 23.14 20.16
CA ALA A 141 -5.70 23.71 21.43
C ALA A 141 -6.89 24.67 21.25
N THR A 142 -7.94 24.51 22.05
CA THR A 142 -9.09 25.44 22.07
C THR A 142 -8.88 26.61 23.01
N THR A 143 -8.00 26.45 23.99
CA THR A 143 -7.61 27.45 25.00
C THR A 143 -6.09 27.43 25.14
N SER A 144 -5.49 28.54 25.57
CA SER A 144 -4.10 28.58 25.98
C SER A 144 -3.94 27.91 27.36
N GLY A 145 -2.78 27.27 27.61
CA GLY A 145 -2.49 26.60 28.86
C GLY A 145 -1.43 25.51 28.73
N ILE A 146 -1.31 24.67 29.76
CA ILE A 146 -0.39 23.54 29.79
C ILE A 146 -1.11 22.29 29.30
N VAL A 147 -0.60 21.67 28.22
CA VAL A 147 -1.14 20.42 27.69
C VAL A 147 -0.66 19.24 28.53
N THR A 148 -1.59 18.37 28.93
CA THR A 148 -1.29 17.13 29.65
C THR A 148 -1.93 15.97 28.91
N PHE A 149 -1.12 15.00 28.46
CA PHE A 149 -1.63 13.80 27.79
C PHE A 149 -2.25 12.85 28.79
N THR A 150 -3.43 12.31 28.46
CA THR A 150 -4.18 11.38 29.33
C THR A 150 -3.43 10.06 29.53
N ASN A 151 -2.73 9.59 28.50
CA ASN A 151 -1.90 8.41 28.55
C ASN A 151 -0.42 8.79 28.36
N LYS A 152 0.45 8.31 29.27
CA LYS A 152 1.90 8.55 29.17
C LYS A 152 2.55 7.84 27.97
N ASP A 153 1.91 6.79 27.47
CA ASP A 153 2.37 5.96 26.35
C ASP A 153 1.76 6.39 24.99
N LEU A 154 1.27 7.65 24.90
CA LEU A 154 0.81 8.19 23.64
C LEU A 154 1.99 8.32 22.68
N VAL A 155 1.95 7.52 21.60
CA VAL A 155 2.98 7.49 20.55
C VAL A 155 2.31 7.43 19.18
N PRO A 156 2.99 7.91 18.13
CA PRO A 156 2.52 7.68 16.76
C PRO A 156 2.31 6.19 16.47
N GLY A 157 1.21 5.87 15.78
CA GLY A 157 0.78 4.50 15.50
C GLY A 157 -0.22 3.92 16.50
N LEU A 158 -0.45 4.56 17.66
CA LEU A 158 -1.43 4.08 18.63
C LEU A 158 -2.86 4.31 18.13
N ASP A 159 -3.70 3.26 18.22
CA ASP A 159 -5.10 3.33 17.84
C ASP A 159 -5.92 4.13 18.85
N VAL A 160 -6.85 4.93 18.35
CA VAL A 160 -7.77 5.75 19.13
C VAL A 160 -9.20 5.58 18.65
N LYS A 161 -10.16 5.69 19.57
CA LYS A 161 -11.60 5.63 19.28
C LYS A 161 -12.20 7.02 19.30
N SER A 162 -13.15 7.30 18.42
CA SER A 162 -13.93 8.54 18.45
C SER A 162 -14.54 8.75 19.84
N GLY A 163 -14.39 9.96 20.39
CA GLY A 163 -14.82 10.33 21.75
C GLY A 163 -13.82 10.03 22.86
N GLN A 164 -12.74 9.28 22.60
CA GLN A 164 -11.67 9.01 23.58
C GLN A 164 -10.94 10.31 23.94
N VAL A 165 -10.75 10.57 25.25
CA VAL A 165 -9.96 11.72 25.71
C VAL A 165 -8.49 11.43 25.43
N LEU A 166 -7.81 12.36 24.77
CA LEU A 166 -6.40 12.23 24.40
C LEU A 166 -5.50 13.14 25.25
N PHE A 167 -5.93 14.35 25.49
CA PHE A 167 -5.22 15.30 26.32
C PHE A 167 -6.19 16.30 26.97
N SER A 168 -5.71 16.97 27.99
CA SER A 168 -6.36 18.11 28.63
C SER A 168 -5.47 19.33 28.56
N ILE A 169 -6.07 20.50 28.56
CA ILE A 169 -5.36 21.77 28.71
C ILE A 169 -5.78 22.39 30.03
N ASP A 170 -4.78 22.66 30.87
CA ASP A 170 -4.91 23.30 32.15
C ASP A 170 -4.43 24.75 32.05
N ASN A 171 -5.23 25.68 32.53
CA ASN A 171 -4.90 27.11 32.57
C ASN A 171 -5.12 27.72 33.96
N GLU A 172 -5.11 26.87 35.03
CA GLU A 172 -5.39 27.30 36.41
C GLU A 172 -4.42 28.38 36.92
N ASP A 173 -3.15 28.30 36.52
CA ASP A 173 -2.11 29.28 36.92
C ASP A 173 -2.02 30.50 35.97
N MET A 174 -2.95 30.67 35.03
CA MET A 174 -2.91 31.78 34.08
C MET A 174 -3.61 33.02 34.63
N ALA A 175 -3.01 34.20 34.38
CA ALA A 175 -3.59 35.47 34.79
C ALA A 175 -4.85 35.84 34.00
N ASP A 176 -4.91 35.44 32.73
CA ASP A 176 -6.02 35.65 31.83
C ASP A 176 -6.65 34.32 31.43
N ASP A 177 -8.01 34.30 31.24
CA ASP A 177 -8.79 33.11 30.85
C ASP A 177 -8.74 31.93 31.84
N ASN A 178 -8.53 32.19 33.14
CA ASN A 178 -8.53 31.17 34.17
C ASN A 178 -9.94 30.52 34.28
N LEU A 179 -10.03 29.25 33.87
CA LEU A 179 -11.27 28.48 33.87
C LEU A 179 -11.78 28.14 35.27
N SER A 180 -10.87 28.01 36.26
CA SER A 180 -11.26 27.73 37.65
C SER A 180 -11.95 28.95 38.27
N THR A 181 -11.39 30.14 38.09
CA THR A 181 -12.02 31.39 38.53
C THR A 181 -13.39 31.61 37.89
N ARG A 182 -13.46 31.41 36.60
CA ARG A 182 -14.72 31.54 35.86
C ARG A 182 -15.76 30.53 36.26
N ARG A 183 -15.36 29.33 36.65
CA ARG A 183 -16.26 28.30 37.22
C ARG A 183 -16.81 28.73 38.56
N GLU A 184 -15.96 29.26 39.47
CA GLU A 184 -16.36 29.78 40.77
C GLU A 184 -17.36 30.94 40.60
N GLU A 185 -17.14 31.85 39.64
CA GLU A 185 -18.07 32.94 39.34
C GLU A 185 -19.44 32.41 38.92
N VAL A 186 -19.46 31.46 37.96
CA VAL A 186 -20.71 30.86 37.46
C VAL A 186 -21.44 30.08 38.52
N GLU A 187 -20.70 29.38 39.39
CA GLU A 187 -21.26 28.67 40.54
C GLU A 187 -21.90 29.65 41.55
N ALA A 188 -21.21 30.72 41.90
CA ALA A 188 -21.71 31.76 42.83
C ALA A 188 -22.98 32.45 42.25
N GLU A 189 -23.00 32.70 40.93
CA GLU A 189 -24.16 33.25 40.22
C GLU A 189 -25.37 32.30 40.27
N TYR A 190 -25.11 31.01 40.03
CA TYR A 190 -26.15 29.97 40.13
C TYR A 190 -26.72 29.86 41.58
N GLU A 191 -25.85 29.80 42.61
CA GLU A 191 -26.27 29.73 43.99
C GLU A 191 -27.09 30.96 44.43
N LYS A 192 -26.64 32.16 44.03
CA LYS A 192 -27.39 33.42 44.26
C LYS A 192 -28.75 33.38 43.62
N ALA A 193 -28.86 33.01 42.37
CA ALA A 193 -30.16 32.95 41.65
C ALA A 193 -31.07 31.86 42.26
N LYS A 194 -30.50 30.75 42.70
CA LYS A 194 -31.23 29.67 43.39
C LYS A 194 -31.84 30.14 44.70
N LEU A 195 -31.05 30.79 45.54
CA LEU A 195 -31.49 31.29 46.85
C LEU A 195 -32.57 32.40 46.68
N ASP A 196 -32.42 33.26 45.66
CA ASP A 196 -33.43 34.29 45.41
C ASP A 196 -34.78 33.71 44.94
N TYR A 197 -34.72 32.69 44.05
CA TYR A 197 -35.92 31.97 43.60
C TYR A 197 -36.61 31.25 44.75
N GLU A 198 -35.88 30.49 45.61
CA GLU A 198 -36.40 29.76 46.76
C GLU A 198 -37.07 30.73 47.77
N ARG A 199 -36.41 31.86 48.05
CA ARG A 199 -36.97 32.88 48.93
C ARG A 199 -38.26 33.48 48.37
N LYS A 200 -38.26 33.85 47.06
CA LYS A 200 -39.47 34.41 46.41
C LYS A 200 -40.56 33.37 46.29
N GLN A 201 -40.25 32.13 46.13
CA GLN A 201 -41.22 31.05 46.08
C GLN A 201 -41.97 30.96 47.43
N ALA A 202 -41.24 31.00 48.56
CA ALA A 202 -41.84 31.00 49.89
C ALA A 202 -42.73 32.25 50.12
N LEU A 203 -42.28 33.44 49.72
CA LEU A 203 -43.05 34.65 49.83
C LEU A 203 -44.30 34.69 48.92
N ALA A 204 -44.30 33.97 47.82
CA ALA A 204 -45.43 33.85 46.90
C ALA A 204 -46.54 32.93 47.50
N GLU A 205 -46.16 31.91 48.24
CA GLU A 205 -47.11 31.03 48.98
C GLU A 205 -47.91 31.85 49.99
N ASP A 206 -47.26 32.86 50.61
CA ASP A 206 -47.88 33.79 51.56
C ASP A 206 -48.56 35.00 50.85
N LYS A 207 -48.59 35.04 49.52
CA LYS A 207 -49.14 36.13 48.65
C LYS A 207 -48.52 37.50 48.94
N ILE A 208 -47.24 37.54 49.32
CA ILE A 208 -46.49 38.76 49.67
C ILE A 208 -45.90 39.41 48.42
N ILE A 209 -45.61 38.64 47.37
CA ILE A 209 -45.05 39.13 46.12
C ILE A 209 -45.94 38.84 44.90
N SER A 210 -45.74 39.54 43.77
CA SER A 210 -46.49 39.32 42.56
C SER A 210 -46.06 38.03 41.84
N GLU A 211 -46.98 37.44 41.08
CA GLU A 211 -46.68 36.28 40.21
C GLU A 211 -45.55 36.58 39.18
N SER A 212 -45.50 37.82 38.67
CA SER A 212 -44.47 38.31 37.79
C SER A 212 -43.07 38.21 38.43
N ASP A 213 -42.92 38.66 39.68
CA ASP A 213 -41.64 38.63 40.41
C ASP A 213 -41.15 37.20 40.65
N LEU A 214 -42.08 36.26 40.83
CA LEU A 214 -41.73 34.84 40.97
C LEU A 214 -41.26 34.24 39.63
N ILE A 215 -41.99 34.60 38.53
CA ILE A 215 -41.62 34.14 37.16
C ILE A 215 -40.26 34.68 36.78
N ASP A 216 -39.95 35.94 37.07
CA ASP A 216 -38.65 36.56 36.75
C ASP A 216 -37.53 35.88 37.53
N ALA A 217 -37.70 35.61 38.84
CA ALA A 217 -36.72 34.89 39.64
C ALA A 217 -36.52 33.45 39.12
N LYS A 218 -37.59 32.77 38.76
CA LYS A 218 -37.50 31.42 38.18
C LYS A 218 -36.75 31.41 36.85
N THR A 219 -36.99 32.40 36.04
CA THR A 219 -36.33 32.53 34.74
C THR A 219 -34.84 32.76 34.91
N GLU A 220 -34.43 33.60 35.87
CA GLU A 220 -33.03 33.88 36.16
C GLU A 220 -32.31 32.65 36.74
N TYR A 221 -32.97 31.95 37.68
CA TYR A 221 -32.48 30.69 38.21
C TYR A 221 -32.25 29.64 37.09
N LEU A 222 -33.21 29.48 36.14
CA LEU A 222 -33.11 28.52 35.04
C LEU A 222 -31.96 28.87 34.09
N LYS A 223 -31.75 30.18 33.82
CA LYS A 223 -30.62 30.66 33.02
C LYS A 223 -29.27 30.36 33.71
N ALA A 224 -29.11 30.75 34.95
CA ALA A 224 -27.91 30.52 35.72
C ALA A 224 -27.60 29.02 35.88
N LYS A 225 -28.65 28.21 36.15
CA LYS A 225 -28.52 26.75 36.18
C LYS A 225 -28.01 26.18 34.88
N LYS A 226 -28.61 26.58 33.76
CA LYS A 226 -28.15 26.11 32.44
C LYS A 226 -26.69 26.49 32.14
N HIS A 227 -26.27 27.68 32.62
CA HIS A 227 -24.90 28.17 32.46
C HIS A 227 -23.93 27.32 33.29
N TYR A 228 -24.28 27.04 34.52
CA TYR A 228 -23.52 26.19 35.44
C TYR A 228 -23.43 24.74 34.95
N ASP A 229 -24.54 24.13 34.52
CA ASP A 229 -24.58 22.77 33.98
C ASP A 229 -23.69 22.64 32.72
N ASN A 230 -23.70 23.67 31.84
CA ASN A 230 -22.84 23.70 30.66
C ASN A 230 -21.36 23.83 31.03
N MET A 231 -21.05 24.62 32.05
CA MET A 231 -19.68 24.79 32.55
C MET A 231 -19.13 23.48 33.09
N LEU A 232 -19.88 22.76 33.93
CA LEU A 232 -19.50 21.45 34.46
C LEU A 232 -19.31 20.39 33.36
N LYS A 233 -20.19 20.42 32.37
CA LYS A 233 -20.11 19.46 31.25
C LYS A 233 -18.89 19.66 30.37
N ASN A 234 -18.58 20.90 30.04
CA ASN A 234 -17.53 21.23 29.08
C ASN A 234 -16.15 21.36 29.73
N PHE A 235 -16.07 21.71 31.01
CA PHE A 235 -14.83 21.97 31.73
C PHE A 235 -14.81 21.22 33.08
N PRO A 236 -14.80 19.88 33.07
CA PRO A 236 -14.68 19.12 34.31
C PRO A 236 -13.35 19.44 34.98
N GLU A 237 -13.37 19.73 36.26
CA GLU A 237 -12.19 20.06 37.07
C GLU A 237 -11.41 21.32 36.58
N GLY A 238 -12.07 22.26 35.89
CA GLY A 238 -11.41 23.46 35.38
C GLY A 238 -10.50 23.24 34.17
N LYS A 239 -10.48 22.03 33.58
CA LYS A 239 -9.63 21.67 32.44
C LYS A 239 -10.43 21.50 31.16
N THR A 240 -9.84 21.88 30.04
CA THR A 240 -10.44 21.62 28.73
C THR A 240 -10.02 20.26 28.23
N LEU A 241 -11.01 19.33 28.06
CA LEU A 241 -10.75 17.98 27.57
C LEU A 241 -10.84 17.91 26.04
N HIS A 242 -9.78 17.44 25.41
CA HIS A 242 -9.71 17.20 23.98
C HIS A 242 -9.88 15.71 23.66
N ARG A 243 -10.88 15.44 22.81
CA ARG A 243 -11.27 14.08 22.44
C ARG A 243 -10.97 13.80 20.97
N ALA A 244 -10.67 12.53 20.66
CA ALA A 244 -10.54 12.08 19.28
C ALA A 244 -11.85 12.33 18.54
N SER A 245 -11.78 13.07 17.43
CA SER A 245 -12.93 13.36 16.57
C SER A 245 -13.28 12.20 15.64
N ILE A 246 -12.31 11.29 15.39
CA ILE A 246 -12.43 10.12 14.51
C ILE A 246 -11.87 8.89 15.21
N THR A 247 -12.30 7.71 14.76
CA THR A 247 -11.62 6.44 15.08
C THR A 247 -10.51 6.22 14.06
N GLY A 248 -9.32 5.92 14.52
CA GLY A 248 -8.13 5.77 13.66
C GLY A 248 -6.88 5.60 14.52
N SER A 249 -5.76 6.13 14.07
CA SER A 249 -4.49 6.11 14.80
C SER A 249 -3.88 7.52 14.89
N ILE A 250 -3.00 7.70 15.86
CA ILE A 250 -2.19 8.92 15.97
C ILE A 250 -1.14 8.88 14.87
N SER A 251 -1.15 9.87 13.95
CA SER A 251 -0.12 9.99 12.92
C SER A 251 1.07 10.83 13.36
N GLY A 252 0.86 11.77 14.28
CA GLY A 252 1.94 12.59 14.82
C GLY A 252 1.54 13.31 16.11
N ILE A 253 2.53 13.56 16.97
CA ILE A 253 2.43 14.41 18.15
C ILE A 253 3.35 15.60 17.91
N LEU A 254 2.77 16.80 17.93
CA LEU A 254 3.44 18.03 17.49
C LEU A 254 4.02 18.85 18.63
N VAL A 255 3.60 18.55 19.87
CA VAL A 255 4.05 19.25 21.08
C VAL A 255 4.45 18.25 22.17
N PRO A 256 5.44 18.57 23.01
CA PRO A 256 5.79 17.73 24.17
C PRO A 256 4.66 17.71 25.22
N ASN A 257 4.59 16.64 26.00
CA ASN A 257 3.72 16.59 27.16
C ASN A 257 4.18 17.63 28.22
N ASN A 258 3.25 18.25 28.92
CA ASN A 258 3.47 19.32 29.91
C ASN A 258 4.09 20.59 29.32
N SER A 259 3.94 20.85 28.03
CA SER A 259 4.35 22.12 27.42
C SER A 259 3.22 23.13 27.41
N TYR A 260 3.58 24.42 27.41
CA TYR A 260 2.63 25.50 27.18
C TYR A 260 2.25 25.56 25.71
N VAL A 261 0.96 25.78 25.44
CA VAL A 261 0.39 25.91 24.08
C VAL A 261 -0.54 27.11 24.02
N GLU A 262 -0.65 27.70 22.85
CA GLU A 262 -1.55 28.80 22.56
C GLU A 262 -2.85 28.30 21.92
N ALA A 263 -3.95 29.03 22.13
CA ALA A 263 -5.22 28.74 21.46
C ALA A 263 -5.03 28.73 19.93
N GLY A 264 -5.48 27.67 19.26
CA GLY A 264 -5.29 27.44 17.83
C GLY A 264 -4.03 26.66 17.46
N GLN A 265 -3.10 26.44 18.41
CA GLN A 265 -1.88 25.65 18.14
C GLN A 265 -2.23 24.18 17.89
N ALA A 266 -1.60 23.60 16.86
CA ALA A 266 -1.74 22.17 16.54
C ALA A 266 -0.98 21.32 17.57
N ILE A 267 -1.67 20.36 18.17
CA ILE A 267 -1.16 19.48 19.23
C ILE A 267 -0.83 18.08 18.69
N MET A 268 -1.75 17.53 17.91
CA MET A 268 -1.70 16.14 17.48
C MET A 268 -2.44 15.96 16.17
N THR A 269 -1.98 15.02 15.36
CA THR A 269 -2.67 14.63 14.12
C THR A 269 -3.18 13.19 14.26
N LEU A 270 -4.46 13.00 13.93
CA LEU A 270 -5.10 11.69 13.85
C LEU A 270 -5.28 11.32 12.38
N ALA A 271 -5.05 10.06 12.04
CA ALA A 271 -5.28 9.52 10.71
C ALA A 271 -6.28 8.36 10.74
N GLN A 272 -7.19 8.39 9.78
CA GLN A 272 -8.12 7.30 9.51
C GLN A 272 -7.74 6.68 8.17
N ASN A 273 -7.08 5.53 8.18
CA ASN A 273 -6.51 4.91 6.99
C ASN A 273 -7.54 4.09 6.18
N ASN A 274 -8.82 4.47 6.19
CA ASN A 274 -9.88 3.75 5.49
C ASN A 274 -9.90 4.03 3.98
N LYS A 275 -9.57 5.27 3.59
CA LYS A 275 -9.47 5.73 2.21
C LYS A 275 -8.06 6.21 1.93
N LEU A 276 -7.49 5.72 0.86
CA LEU A 276 -6.14 6.06 0.43
C LEU A 276 -6.15 6.52 -1.02
N TYR A 277 -5.17 7.32 -1.36
CA TYR A 277 -4.86 7.67 -2.74
C TYR A 277 -3.56 6.98 -3.18
N LEU A 278 -3.61 6.35 -4.34
CA LEU A 278 -2.43 5.85 -5.02
C LEU A 278 -2.04 6.89 -6.06
N ARG A 279 -1.01 7.66 -5.77
CA ARG A 279 -0.48 8.69 -6.67
C ARG A 279 0.68 8.11 -7.47
N ALA A 280 0.41 7.83 -8.73
CA ALA A 280 1.38 7.31 -9.69
C ALA A 280 1.94 8.44 -10.54
N ASP A 281 3.25 8.52 -10.68
CA ASP A 281 3.91 9.50 -11.53
C ASP A 281 4.25 8.88 -12.88
N VAL A 282 3.62 9.38 -13.95
CA VAL A 282 3.66 8.83 -15.31
C VAL A 282 4.45 9.73 -16.23
N GLN A 283 5.31 9.16 -17.07
CA GLN A 283 6.08 9.92 -18.07
C GLN A 283 5.17 10.61 -19.09
N SER A 284 5.51 11.84 -19.48
CA SER A 284 4.73 12.70 -20.38
C SER A 284 4.43 12.07 -21.76
N LYS A 285 5.27 11.13 -22.22
CA LYS A 285 5.03 10.39 -23.48
C LYS A 285 3.72 9.59 -23.48
N TYR A 286 3.19 9.24 -22.31
CA TYR A 286 1.93 8.51 -22.17
C TYR A 286 0.70 9.40 -22.09
N TYR A 287 0.87 10.74 -22.10
CA TYR A 287 -0.25 11.68 -21.97
C TYR A 287 -1.43 11.39 -22.93
N PRO A 288 -1.20 11.08 -24.22
CA PRO A 288 -2.30 10.80 -25.15
C PRO A 288 -3.19 9.62 -24.74
N VAL A 289 -2.62 8.69 -23.96
CA VAL A 289 -3.27 7.43 -23.55
C VAL A 289 -4.02 7.57 -22.22
N LEU A 290 -3.70 8.61 -21.41
CA LEU A 290 -4.27 8.75 -20.06
C LEU A 290 -5.79 8.94 -20.07
N LYS A 291 -6.37 9.48 -21.14
CA LYS A 291 -7.82 9.62 -21.31
C LYS A 291 -8.55 8.28 -21.44
N ASP A 292 -7.84 7.24 -21.89
CA ASP A 292 -8.36 5.91 -22.19
C ASP A 292 -8.08 4.90 -21.04
N ILE A 293 -7.63 5.40 -19.87
CA ILE A 293 -7.40 4.56 -18.68
C ILE A 293 -8.71 3.91 -18.26
N LYS A 294 -8.70 2.56 -18.13
CA LYS A 294 -9.84 1.77 -17.65
C LYS A 294 -9.69 1.43 -16.17
N THR A 295 -8.53 0.92 -15.78
CA THR A 295 -8.23 0.49 -14.41
C THR A 295 -6.73 0.44 -14.19
N ALA A 296 -6.31 -0.08 -13.06
CA ALA A 296 -4.92 -0.43 -12.79
C ALA A 296 -4.85 -1.65 -11.89
N ASN A 297 -3.73 -2.36 -11.96
CA ASN A 297 -3.37 -3.40 -11.01
C ASN A 297 -2.24 -2.88 -10.12
N VAL A 298 -2.28 -3.25 -8.85
CA VAL A 298 -1.32 -2.82 -7.83
C VAL A 298 -0.65 -4.05 -7.26
N ARG A 299 0.68 -4.09 -7.31
CA ARG A 299 1.46 -5.13 -6.65
C ARG A 299 1.99 -4.59 -5.35
N THR A 300 1.57 -5.17 -4.26
CA THR A 300 2.05 -4.87 -2.91
C THR A 300 3.42 -5.50 -2.64
N ASN A 301 4.10 -5.06 -1.57
CA ASN A 301 5.47 -5.50 -1.27
C ASN A 301 5.57 -7.00 -0.93
N ASP A 302 4.47 -7.63 -0.53
CA ASP A 302 4.33 -9.07 -0.33
C ASP A 302 4.14 -9.86 -1.65
N GLY A 303 4.12 -9.15 -2.80
CA GLY A 303 3.99 -9.74 -4.13
C GLY A 303 2.56 -10.02 -4.58
N ILE A 304 1.55 -9.72 -3.73
CA ILE A 304 0.15 -9.90 -4.08
C ILE A 304 -0.29 -8.79 -5.05
N VAL A 305 -1.06 -9.17 -6.06
CA VAL A 305 -1.60 -8.23 -7.05
C VAL A 305 -3.09 -8.06 -6.80
N TYR A 306 -3.51 -6.81 -6.60
CA TYR A 306 -4.90 -6.40 -6.48
C TYR A 306 -5.29 -5.55 -7.68
N THR A 307 -6.50 -5.73 -8.21
CA THR A 307 -7.06 -4.74 -9.13
C THR A 307 -7.57 -3.53 -8.33
N ILE A 308 -7.58 -2.35 -8.94
CA ILE A 308 -8.20 -1.16 -8.30
C ILE A 308 -9.66 -1.46 -7.91
N ASN A 309 -10.37 -2.26 -8.71
CA ASN A 309 -11.74 -2.66 -8.42
C ASN A 309 -11.85 -3.57 -7.18
N ASP A 310 -10.91 -4.51 -6.98
CA ASP A 310 -10.87 -5.38 -5.79
C ASP A 310 -10.65 -4.56 -4.51
N LEU A 311 -9.93 -3.45 -4.63
CA LEU A 311 -9.76 -2.47 -3.55
C LEU A 311 -10.94 -1.49 -3.44
N GLY A 312 -12.06 -1.73 -4.16
CA GLY A 312 -13.23 -0.85 -4.18
C GLY A 312 -12.88 0.57 -4.62
N GLY A 313 -11.85 0.68 -5.47
CA GLY A 313 -11.28 1.93 -5.91
C GLY A 313 -11.72 2.35 -7.31
N ARG A 314 -11.25 3.51 -7.71
CA ARG A 314 -11.51 4.12 -9.03
C ARG A 314 -10.41 5.10 -9.40
N LEU A 315 -10.30 5.40 -10.69
CA LEU A 315 -9.52 6.54 -11.16
C LEU A 315 -10.19 7.83 -10.65
N LEU A 316 -9.43 8.64 -9.91
CA LEU A 316 -9.90 9.93 -9.41
C LEU A 316 -9.55 11.05 -10.38
N SER A 317 -8.30 11.13 -10.81
CA SER A 317 -7.82 12.15 -11.72
C SER A 317 -6.50 11.78 -12.38
N TYR A 318 -6.19 12.46 -13.47
CA TYR A 318 -4.84 12.55 -14.02
C TYR A 318 -4.49 14.01 -14.32
N GLY A 319 -3.20 14.35 -14.13
CA GLY A 319 -2.71 15.72 -14.31
C GLY A 319 -2.81 16.15 -15.78
N LYS A 320 -3.20 17.42 -15.98
CA LYS A 320 -3.24 18.06 -17.29
C LYS A 320 -2.04 18.98 -17.53
N THR A 321 -1.25 19.19 -16.48
CA THR A 321 -0.03 20.02 -16.49
C THR A 321 1.06 19.30 -15.73
N THR A 322 2.31 19.59 -16.09
CA THR A 322 3.50 19.14 -15.37
C THR A 322 4.19 20.33 -14.73
N ASP A 323 4.90 20.10 -13.64
CA ASP A 323 5.78 21.10 -13.03
C ASP A 323 7.14 21.10 -13.73
N ILE A 324 7.80 22.26 -13.77
CA ILE A 324 9.16 22.40 -14.35
C ILE A 324 10.16 21.50 -13.57
N ASN A 325 9.97 21.38 -12.26
CA ASN A 325 10.82 20.56 -11.40
C ASN A 325 10.43 19.08 -11.39
N ASN A 326 9.22 18.74 -11.83
CA ASN A 326 8.75 17.36 -11.95
C ASN A 326 7.96 17.19 -13.26
N PRO A 327 8.61 16.75 -14.36
CA PRO A 327 7.98 16.60 -15.66
C PRO A 327 7.06 15.39 -15.78
N LEU A 328 6.78 14.70 -14.67
CA LEU A 328 5.89 13.55 -14.61
C LEU A 328 4.44 14.00 -14.42
N ILE A 329 3.53 13.23 -14.98
CA ILE A 329 2.09 13.48 -14.87
C ILE A 329 1.53 12.65 -13.73
N PRO A 330 0.97 13.25 -12.68
CA PRO A 330 0.37 12.50 -11.60
C PRO A 330 -0.95 11.88 -12.06
N VAL A 331 -1.10 10.57 -11.84
CA VAL A 331 -2.35 9.82 -12.00
C VAL A 331 -2.74 9.33 -10.63
N THR A 332 -3.94 9.68 -10.18
CA THR A 332 -4.39 9.39 -8.82
C THR A 332 -5.59 8.46 -8.86
N PHE A 333 -5.48 7.35 -8.15
CA PHE A 333 -6.59 6.43 -7.88
C PHE A 333 -7.00 6.55 -6.42
N GLU A 334 -8.30 6.53 -6.17
CA GLU A 334 -8.88 6.36 -4.83
C GLU A 334 -9.07 4.88 -4.59
N VAL A 335 -8.69 4.38 -3.40
CA VAL A 335 -8.87 2.98 -3.00
C VAL A 335 -9.31 2.89 -1.54
N LYS A 336 -10.00 1.82 -1.19
CA LYS A 336 -10.25 1.46 0.21
C LYS A 336 -9.08 0.66 0.75
N ASN A 337 -8.65 0.97 1.94
CA ASN A 337 -7.62 0.20 2.59
C ASN A 337 -8.21 -1.08 3.21
N ASN A 338 -7.71 -2.21 2.78
CA ASN A 338 -8.03 -3.53 3.34
C ASN A 338 -7.05 -3.97 4.45
N GLY A 339 -6.18 -3.06 4.90
CA GLY A 339 -5.14 -3.32 5.89
C GLY A 339 -3.75 -3.62 5.31
N ASN A 340 -3.65 -3.88 4.01
CA ASN A 340 -2.37 -4.25 3.35
C ASN A 340 -1.64 -3.05 2.73
N LEU A 341 -2.30 -1.89 2.68
CA LEU A 341 -1.73 -0.67 2.12
C LEU A 341 -1.27 0.26 3.26
N ILE A 342 0.02 0.50 3.32
CA ILE A 342 0.63 1.34 4.37
C ILE A 342 0.83 2.75 3.82
N PRO A 343 0.17 3.78 4.39
CA PRO A 343 0.37 5.17 3.99
C PRO A 343 1.85 5.58 4.06
N GLY A 344 2.30 6.36 3.08
CA GLY A 344 3.69 6.79 2.95
C GLY A 344 4.60 5.83 2.19
N SER A 345 4.21 4.56 2.04
CA SER A 345 4.97 3.57 1.27
C SER A 345 4.72 3.68 -0.24
N PHE A 346 5.51 2.94 -1.02
CA PHE A 346 5.38 2.83 -2.46
C PHE A 346 4.95 1.41 -2.85
N VAL A 347 4.16 1.34 -3.91
CA VAL A 347 3.73 0.09 -4.55
C VAL A 347 3.99 0.17 -6.05
N GLU A 348 4.15 -0.97 -6.68
CA GLU A 348 4.20 -1.05 -8.13
C GLU A 348 2.79 -1.02 -8.70
N ILE A 349 2.56 -0.16 -9.71
CA ILE A 349 1.26 -0.03 -10.35
C ILE A 349 1.35 -0.24 -11.86
N PHE A 350 0.40 -0.98 -12.40
CA PHE A 350 0.24 -1.28 -13.81
C PHE A 350 -1.06 -0.61 -14.28
N ILE A 351 -0.96 0.59 -14.81
CA ILE A 351 -2.10 1.34 -15.32
C ILE A 351 -2.46 0.79 -16.68
N THR A 352 -3.71 0.37 -16.86
CA THR A 352 -4.20 -0.24 -18.10
C THR A 352 -5.12 0.73 -18.84
N ALA A 353 -4.77 1.01 -20.08
CA ALA A 353 -5.58 1.81 -21.00
C ALA A 353 -6.09 0.92 -22.14
N GLU A 354 -7.24 1.26 -22.69
CA GLU A 354 -7.89 0.53 -23.77
C GLU A 354 -7.00 0.50 -25.03
N SER A 355 -7.02 -0.63 -25.74
CA SER A 355 -6.33 -0.82 -27.00
C SER A 355 -7.17 -1.66 -27.94
N ASP A 356 -7.18 -1.34 -29.22
CA ASP A 356 -7.92 -2.10 -30.24
C ASP A 356 -7.25 -3.42 -30.63
N LYS A 357 -6.16 -3.79 -29.96
CA LYS A 357 -5.40 -5.02 -30.27
C LYS A 357 -5.94 -6.20 -29.51
N MET A 358 -5.97 -7.35 -30.17
CA MET A 358 -6.28 -8.65 -29.56
C MET A 358 -4.99 -9.46 -29.43
N GLY A 359 -4.92 -10.33 -28.42
CA GLY A 359 -3.78 -11.21 -28.21
C GLY A 359 -4.00 -12.26 -27.13
N VAL A 360 -3.01 -13.12 -26.97
CA VAL A 360 -3.04 -14.18 -25.94
C VAL A 360 -2.46 -13.62 -24.64
N MET A 361 -3.22 -13.75 -23.57
CA MET A 361 -2.79 -13.41 -22.22
C MET A 361 -2.85 -14.68 -21.33
N LEU A 362 -1.78 -14.94 -20.58
CA LEU A 362 -1.73 -16.02 -19.61
C LEU A 362 -1.49 -15.48 -18.20
N PRO A 363 -2.06 -16.11 -17.16
CA PRO A 363 -1.71 -15.80 -15.77
C PRO A 363 -0.21 -15.94 -15.54
N ASN A 364 0.38 -15.07 -14.73
CA ASN A 364 1.81 -15.13 -14.43
C ASN A 364 2.20 -16.47 -13.77
N SER A 365 1.27 -17.12 -13.06
CA SER A 365 1.44 -18.47 -12.46
C SER A 365 1.61 -19.60 -13.48
N ALA A 366 1.18 -19.41 -14.73
CA ALA A 366 1.39 -20.38 -15.82
C ALA A 366 2.81 -20.31 -16.38
N ILE A 367 3.55 -19.22 -16.15
CA ILE A 367 4.85 -18.95 -16.77
C ILE A 367 5.95 -19.34 -15.81
N VAL A 368 6.77 -20.28 -16.24
CA VAL A 368 7.94 -20.73 -15.48
C VAL A 368 9.21 -20.21 -16.12
N GLU A 369 10.09 -19.69 -15.29
CA GLU A 369 11.43 -19.25 -15.72
C GLU A 369 12.47 -20.34 -15.40
N GLU A 370 13.31 -20.60 -16.37
CA GLU A 370 14.42 -21.55 -16.25
C GLU A 370 15.64 -21.02 -17.00
N MET A 371 16.71 -20.73 -16.27
CA MET A 371 17.98 -20.21 -16.82
C MET A 371 17.77 -18.99 -17.75
N GLY A 372 16.85 -18.07 -17.41
CA GLY A 372 16.53 -16.89 -18.21
C GLY A 372 15.61 -17.16 -19.42
N ILE A 373 15.16 -18.40 -19.61
CA ILE A 373 14.19 -18.79 -20.64
C ILE A 373 12.82 -18.96 -20.00
N TYR A 374 11.79 -18.42 -20.64
CA TYR A 374 10.41 -18.55 -20.19
C TYR A 374 9.71 -19.69 -20.92
N CYS A 375 9.03 -20.53 -20.16
CA CYS A 375 8.26 -21.64 -20.71
C CYS A 375 6.90 -21.77 -20.04
N VAL A 376 6.01 -22.49 -20.71
CA VAL A 376 4.71 -22.94 -20.24
C VAL A 376 4.59 -24.43 -20.49
N PHE A 377 3.61 -25.06 -19.81
CA PHE A 377 3.30 -26.48 -20.02
C PHE A 377 1.94 -26.59 -20.70
N VAL A 378 1.97 -27.08 -21.95
CA VAL A 378 0.77 -27.28 -22.77
C VAL A 378 0.28 -28.70 -22.53
N GLN A 379 -0.98 -28.87 -22.19
CA GLN A 379 -1.60 -30.18 -22.00
C GLN A 379 -1.86 -30.82 -23.35
N THR A 380 -1.27 -32.00 -23.58
CA THR A 380 -1.49 -32.84 -24.78
C THR A 380 -2.50 -33.95 -24.52
N CYS A 381 -2.46 -34.56 -23.32
CA CYS A 381 -3.42 -35.52 -22.80
C CYS A 381 -3.72 -35.16 -21.32
N VAL A 382 -4.65 -35.88 -20.69
CA VAL A 382 -5.09 -35.61 -19.31
C VAL A 382 -3.95 -35.61 -18.31
N ASP A 383 -2.93 -36.43 -18.52
CA ASP A 383 -1.77 -36.66 -17.68
C ASP A 383 -0.43 -36.34 -18.36
N SER A 384 -0.49 -35.80 -19.58
CA SER A 384 0.71 -35.55 -20.40
C SER A 384 0.81 -34.08 -20.80
N PHE A 385 2.01 -33.52 -20.65
CA PHE A 385 2.30 -32.11 -20.85
C PHE A 385 3.54 -31.93 -21.70
N GLU A 386 3.51 -30.94 -22.60
CA GLU A 386 4.64 -30.52 -23.41
C GLU A 386 5.20 -29.21 -22.86
N LYS A 387 6.51 -29.18 -22.56
CA LYS A 387 7.21 -27.93 -22.26
C LYS A 387 7.42 -27.12 -23.51
N ARG A 388 6.91 -25.90 -23.52
CA ARG A 388 7.02 -24.99 -24.69
C ARG A 388 7.63 -23.66 -24.32
N ILE A 389 8.70 -23.29 -25.02
CA ILE A 389 9.38 -22.00 -24.85
C ILE A 389 8.47 -20.89 -25.40
N ILE A 390 8.35 -19.80 -24.66
CA ILE A 390 7.52 -18.66 -25.00
C ILE A 390 8.33 -17.37 -25.11
N THR A 391 7.80 -16.43 -25.91
CA THR A 391 8.25 -15.04 -25.91
C THR A 391 7.20 -14.19 -25.21
N LYS A 392 7.59 -13.58 -24.09
CA LYS A 392 6.71 -12.68 -23.32
C LYS A 392 6.60 -11.31 -23.98
N GLY A 393 5.40 -10.72 -23.90
CA GLY A 393 5.13 -9.31 -24.18
C GLY A 393 4.97 -8.51 -22.90
N VAL A 394 4.03 -7.57 -22.91
CA VAL A 394 3.71 -6.73 -21.75
C VAL A 394 2.98 -7.52 -20.67
N THR A 395 3.16 -7.10 -19.41
CA THR A 395 2.41 -7.64 -18.28
C THR A 395 1.60 -6.55 -17.59
N ASP A 396 0.41 -6.91 -17.13
CA ASP A 396 -0.44 -6.05 -16.30
C ASP A 396 -0.26 -6.32 -14.79
N GLY A 397 0.77 -7.12 -14.44
CA GLY A 397 1.07 -7.54 -13.08
C GLY A 397 0.41 -8.87 -12.68
N SER A 398 -0.77 -9.20 -13.22
CA SER A 398 -1.52 -10.45 -12.99
C SER A 398 -1.33 -11.43 -14.15
N LYS A 399 -1.50 -10.94 -15.36
CA LYS A 399 -1.32 -11.69 -16.61
C LYS A 399 -0.17 -11.13 -17.43
N THR A 400 0.38 -11.96 -18.31
CA THR A 400 1.42 -11.55 -19.26
C THR A 400 1.01 -11.94 -20.68
N GLN A 401 1.19 -11.03 -21.61
CA GLN A 401 1.00 -11.27 -23.03
C GLN A 401 2.01 -12.30 -23.55
N ILE A 402 1.55 -13.23 -24.36
CA ILE A 402 2.40 -14.20 -25.05
C ILE A 402 2.47 -13.83 -26.53
N LEU A 403 3.66 -13.48 -26.97
CA LEU A 403 3.90 -13.09 -28.36
C LEU A 403 4.15 -14.29 -29.27
N LYS A 404 4.79 -15.35 -28.74
CA LYS A 404 5.12 -16.59 -29.47
C LYS A 404 5.12 -17.78 -28.48
N GLY A 405 4.85 -18.97 -29.01
CA GLY A 405 4.98 -20.23 -28.29
C GLY A 405 3.66 -20.89 -27.92
N VAL A 406 2.53 -20.15 -27.92
CA VAL A 406 1.20 -20.70 -27.60
C VAL A 406 0.18 -20.13 -28.58
N LYS A 407 -0.84 -20.94 -28.91
CA LYS A 407 -1.94 -20.58 -29.82
C LYS A 407 -3.29 -20.63 -29.06
N ALA A 408 -4.25 -19.84 -29.54
CA ALA A 408 -5.62 -19.93 -29.04
C ALA A 408 -6.19 -21.34 -29.27
N GLY A 409 -6.97 -21.84 -28.32
CA GLY A 409 -7.54 -23.20 -28.28
C GLY A 409 -6.64 -24.25 -27.62
N GLU A 410 -5.34 -23.93 -27.37
CA GLU A 410 -4.47 -24.85 -26.59
C GLU A 410 -4.80 -24.78 -25.09
N ARG A 411 -4.51 -25.86 -24.38
CA ARG A 411 -4.73 -25.91 -22.91
C ARG A 411 -3.40 -25.81 -22.20
N VAL A 412 -3.28 -24.83 -21.31
CA VAL A 412 -2.04 -24.51 -20.60
C VAL A 412 -2.24 -24.63 -19.08
N VAL A 413 -1.28 -25.19 -18.40
CA VAL A 413 -1.28 -25.27 -16.92
C VAL A 413 -1.19 -23.85 -16.36
N SER A 414 -2.26 -23.38 -15.70
CA SER A 414 -2.35 -22.07 -15.08
C SER A 414 -1.92 -22.06 -13.61
N LYS A 415 -2.15 -23.19 -12.90
CA LYS A 415 -1.65 -23.40 -11.55
C LYS A 415 -0.94 -24.74 -11.44
N GLY A 416 0.10 -24.81 -10.65
CA GLY A 416 0.90 -26.01 -10.48
C GLY A 416 1.95 -26.24 -11.57
N ALA A 417 2.22 -25.25 -12.44
CA ALA A 417 3.22 -25.35 -13.51
C ALA A 417 4.63 -25.71 -12.99
N VAL A 418 5.01 -25.22 -11.81
CA VAL A 418 6.29 -25.57 -11.16
C VAL A 418 6.33 -27.05 -10.80
N ASN A 419 5.22 -27.67 -10.40
CA ASN A 419 5.18 -29.09 -10.06
C ASN A 419 5.34 -29.97 -11.32
N VAL A 420 4.76 -29.57 -12.46
CA VAL A 420 4.97 -30.23 -13.76
C VAL A 420 6.45 -30.14 -14.17
N LYS A 421 7.10 -29.00 -13.95
CA LYS A 421 8.54 -28.84 -14.16
C LYS A 421 9.37 -29.81 -13.30
N LEU A 422 9.03 -29.97 -12.03
CA LEU A 422 9.72 -30.88 -11.12
C LEU A 422 9.56 -32.34 -11.54
N ALA A 423 8.37 -32.72 -12.05
CA ALA A 423 8.11 -34.05 -12.59
C ALA A 423 8.99 -34.35 -13.82
N GLN A 424 9.30 -33.36 -14.66
CA GLN A 424 10.26 -33.52 -15.76
C GLN A 424 11.64 -33.95 -15.27
N GLY A 425 12.14 -33.32 -14.18
CA GLY A 425 13.43 -33.64 -13.61
C GLY A 425 13.51 -35.04 -12.99
N SER A 426 12.42 -35.53 -12.40
CA SER A 426 12.37 -36.86 -11.80
C SER A 426 12.28 -37.99 -12.83
N ALA A 427 11.65 -37.75 -13.98
CA ALA A 427 11.61 -38.70 -15.08
C ALA A 427 12.98 -38.88 -15.79
N ALA A 428 13.85 -37.85 -15.72
CA ALA A 428 15.21 -37.94 -16.26
C ALA A 428 16.19 -38.75 -15.38
N LEU A 429 15.81 -39.05 -14.15
CA LEU A 429 16.55 -39.96 -13.23
C LEU A 429 15.91 -41.34 -13.34
N ASP A 430 16.20 -42.05 -14.45
CA ASP A 430 15.77 -43.46 -14.63
C ASP A 430 16.31 -44.31 -13.49
N PRO A 431 15.46 -45.00 -12.69
CA PRO A 431 15.89 -45.87 -11.61
C PRO A 431 16.63 -47.11 -12.11
N HIS A 432 16.70 -47.38 -13.42
CA HIS A 432 17.36 -48.55 -14.01
C HIS A 432 18.77 -48.34 -14.52
N ALA A 433 19.34 -47.11 -14.45
CA ALA A 433 20.73 -46.84 -14.83
C ALA A 433 21.79 -47.38 -13.83
N GLY A 434 21.36 -48.09 -12.77
CA GLY A 434 22.24 -48.57 -11.68
C GLY A 434 22.49 -50.07 -11.58
N HIS A 435 22.01 -50.92 -12.49
CA HIS A 435 22.32 -52.34 -12.48
C HIS A 435 23.33 -52.68 -13.57
N VAL A 436 24.61 -52.43 -13.28
CA VAL A 436 25.73 -53.07 -13.93
C VAL A 436 26.02 -54.35 -13.14
N HIS A 437 25.73 -55.48 -13.74
CA HIS A 437 26.17 -56.82 -13.27
C HIS A 437 27.59 -57.07 -13.68
#